data_ac1fb9940ada4251a15c16158e298a5c
#
_entry.id   ac1fb9940ada4251a15c16158e298a5c
#
_cell.length_a   1.000
_cell.length_b   1.000
_cell.length_c   1.000
_cell.angle_alpha   90.00
_cell.angle_beta   90.00
_cell.angle_gamma   90.00
#
_symmetry.space_group_name_H-M   'P 1'
#
loop_
_entity.id
_entity.type
_entity.pdbx_description
1 polymer ?
#
loop_
_entity_poly.entity_id
_entity_poly.type
_entity_poly.pdbx_seq_one_letter_code
_entity_poly.pdbx_strand_id
1 'polypeptide(L)'
;MPLTLYDKIWEEHLVHQQEDGTALLFVDRHLIHEVTSPQAFEGLRNSNRKVRQPNLTLAVVDHNIPTTDRSKGIDDKDSRIQIETLDKNCKEFGVQLFGVHDKRQGIVHIVGPEQGFTQPGTVIVCGDSHTATHGAFGSLAFGIGTSEVEHVLATQTLVQKKAKNFRVNVNGKLAVGVTSKDVVLQIIGNIGTAGGTGYVIEYAGSLISDLSVENRMTICNMTIEAGARAGLIQPDQKIFDYLKGRPMSPKNENWDKAVEYWKTLKTDSDAKFDKEINLTAEDIVPMVTWGTSPQDVVSIDGKVPNPENESDADRKNSIERSLKYMGLEPDIAIKDIKIDTVFIGSCTNGRIEDLREAAQILKDKKKAAHVHAMIVPGSGLVKEQAEQEGLDKIFISAGFEWREPGCSMCLAMNADKLKPKERCASTSNRNFEGRQGRGGRTHLVSPGMAAAAAIAGNLDDVRKYQN
;
A
#
# COMPACT_ATOMS: atom_id res chain seq x y z
N MET A 1 30.30 14.81 0.22
CA MET A 1 30.05 13.97 1.41
C MET A 1 29.32 12.71 0.93
N PRO A 2 29.47 11.56 1.60
CA PRO A 2 28.69 10.38 1.26
C PRO A 2 27.18 10.67 1.44
N LEU A 3 26.37 10.23 0.49
CA LEU A 3 24.93 10.52 0.39
C LEU A 3 24.11 9.24 0.52
N THR A 4 22.98 9.34 1.19
CA THR A 4 21.96 8.28 1.17
C THR A 4 21.23 8.28 -0.19
N LEU A 5 20.50 7.23 -0.50
CA LEU A 5 19.64 7.19 -1.68
C LEU A 5 18.64 8.36 -1.67
N TYR A 6 18.05 8.66 -0.52
CA TYR A 6 17.16 9.80 -0.36
C TYR A 6 17.86 11.13 -0.65
N ASP A 7 19.06 11.36 -0.12
CA ASP A 7 19.81 12.60 -0.35
C ASP A 7 20.11 12.80 -1.84
N LYS A 8 20.53 11.75 -2.54
CA LYS A 8 20.81 11.81 -4.00
C LYS A 8 19.57 12.23 -4.79
N ILE A 9 18.42 11.58 -4.53
CA ILE A 9 17.18 11.93 -5.24
C ILE A 9 16.75 13.35 -4.88
N TRP A 10 16.84 13.72 -3.61
CA TRP A 10 16.47 15.06 -3.17
C TRP A 10 17.32 16.15 -3.83
N GLU A 11 18.62 15.99 -3.85
CA GLU A 11 19.55 16.99 -4.42
C GLU A 11 19.37 17.16 -5.93
N GLU A 12 19.11 16.07 -6.65
CA GLU A 12 18.83 16.13 -8.09
C GLU A 12 17.50 16.83 -8.44
N HIS A 13 16.54 16.86 -7.52
CA HIS A 13 15.23 17.49 -7.73
C HIS A 13 15.06 18.83 -7.03
N LEU A 14 16.08 19.30 -6.31
CA LEU A 14 16.05 20.57 -5.61
C LEU A 14 16.15 21.74 -6.60
N VAL A 15 15.05 22.47 -6.77
CA VAL A 15 15.00 23.66 -7.64
C VAL A 15 15.54 24.89 -6.90
N HIS A 16 15.12 25.06 -5.65
CA HIS A 16 15.51 26.20 -4.82
C HIS A 16 15.32 25.84 -3.34
N GLN A 17 16.19 26.36 -2.49
CA GLN A 17 16.05 26.23 -1.04
C GLN A 17 16.13 27.60 -0.38
N GLN A 18 15.20 27.89 0.51
CA GLN A 18 15.16 29.10 1.31
C GLN A 18 16.05 28.95 2.55
N GLU A 19 16.38 30.10 3.20
CA GLU A 19 17.22 30.14 4.40
C GLU A 19 16.60 29.37 5.59
N ASP A 20 15.26 29.27 5.65
CA ASP A 20 14.53 28.54 6.69
C ASP A 20 14.49 27.03 6.46
N GLY A 21 15.16 26.54 5.41
CA GLY A 21 15.20 25.14 5.00
C GLY A 21 14.00 24.68 4.18
N THR A 22 13.05 25.58 3.87
CA THR A 22 11.96 25.30 2.93
C THR A 22 12.52 25.17 1.52
N ALA A 23 12.15 24.13 0.80
CA ALA A 23 12.66 23.79 -0.52
C ALA A 23 11.55 23.68 -1.54
N LEU A 24 11.82 24.15 -2.76
CA LEU A 24 11.01 23.88 -3.94
C LEU A 24 11.59 22.64 -4.63
N LEU A 25 10.82 21.57 -4.66
CA LEU A 25 11.21 20.28 -5.21
C LEU A 25 10.53 20.06 -6.56
N PHE A 26 11.28 19.62 -7.57
CA PHE A 26 10.71 19.22 -8.86
C PHE A 26 10.01 17.85 -8.73
N VAL A 27 8.87 17.69 -9.42
CA VAL A 27 8.05 16.48 -9.43
C VAL A 27 8.03 15.90 -10.85
N ASP A 28 8.54 14.67 -11.00
CA ASP A 28 8.63 14.00 -12.31
C ASP A 28 7.30 13.40 -12.75
N ARG A 29 6.58 12.78 -11.80
CA ARG A 29 5.38 12.00 -12.08
C ARG A 29 4.26 12.36 -11.13
N HIS A 30 3.07 12.52 -11.66
CA HIS A 30 1.89 12.80 -10.87
C HIS A 30 0.82 11.75 -11.14
N LEU A 31 0.43 11.02 -10.11
CA LEU A 31 -0.69 10.08 -10.14
C LEU A 31 -1.93 10.77 -9.57
N ILE A 32 -3.07 10.63 -10.21
CA ILE A 32 -4.32 11.24 -9.75
C ILE A 32 -5.47 10.23 -9.84
N HIS A 33 -6.47 10.44 -9.01
CA HIS A 33 -7.69 9.63 -8.96
C HIS A 33 -8.93 10.50 -8.67
N GLU A 34 -10.12 9.91 -8.69
CA GLU A 34 -11.40 10.62 -8.63
C GLU A 34 -11.67 11.37 -7.32
N VAL A 35 -11.00 10.99 -6.21
CA VAL A 35 -11.33 11.55 -4.88
C VAL A 35 -10.70 12.92 -4.64
N THR A 36 -9.41 13.08 -4.98
CA THR A 36 -8.62 14.28 -4.61
C THR A 36 -8.35 15.23 -5.77
N SER A 37 -8.78 14.88 -6.99
CA SER A 37 -8.51 15.69 -8.18
C SER A 37 -9.61 16.71 -8.57
N PRO A 38 -10.91 16.55 -8.22
CA PRO A 38 -11.96 17.44 -8.71
C PRO A 38 -11.70 18.91 -8.41
N GLN A 39 -11.41 19.24 -7.14
CA GLN A 39 -11.13 20.61 -6.71
C GLN A 39 -9.84 21.17 -7.31
N ALA A 40 -8.82 20.32 -7.51
CA ALA A 40 -7.57 20.72 -8.14
C ALA A 40 -7.78 21.15 -9.61
N PHE A 41 -8.54 20.42 -10.37
CA PHE A 41 -8.92 20.82 -11.75
C PHE A 41 -9.81 22.07 -11.79
N GLU A 42 -10.71 22.21 -10.83
CA GLU A 42 -11.52 23.41 -10.70
C GLU A 42 -10.65 24.64 -10.42
N GLY A 43 -9.66 24.54 -9.52
CA GLY A 43 -8.69 25.60 -9.25
C GLY A 43 -7.88 25.99 -10.48
N LEU A 44 -7.41 25.02 -11.29
CA LEU A 44 -6.76 25.30 -12.57
C LEU A 44 -7.66 26.09 -13.52
N ARG A 45 -8.92 25.69 -13.63
CA ARG A 45 -9.91 26.33 -14.50
C ARG A 45 -10.17 27.77 -14.06
N ASN A 46 -10.41 27.99 -12.77
CA ASN A 46 -10.67 29.30 -12.19
C ASN A 46 -9.49 30.27 -12.32
N SER A 47 -8.26 29.73 -12.26
CA SER A 47 -7.02 30.51 -12.45
C SER A 47 -6.55 30.57 -13.91
N ASN A 48 -7.35 30.06 -14.86
CA ASN A 48 -7.01 29.97 -16.28
C ASN A 48 -5.64 29.31 -16.55
N ARG A 49 -5.34 28.26 -15.79
CA ARG A 49 -4.09 27.48 -15.93
C ARG A 49 -4.36 26.14 -16.62
N LYS A 50 -3.34 25.63 -17.30
CA LYS A 50 -3.34 24.30 -17.91
C LYS A 50 -2.55 23.34 -17.04
N VAL A 51 -2.77 22.03 -17.21
CA VAL A 51 -1.83 21.02 -16.73
C VAL A 51 -0.52 21.19 -17.47
N ARG A 52 0.59 21.39 -16.73
CA ARG A 52 1.90 21.71 -17.30
C ARG A 52 2.45 20.57 -18.18
N GLN A 53 2.31 19.32 -17.68
CA GLN A 53 2.79 18.13 -18.37
C GLN A 53 1.75 17.00 -18.30
N PRO A 54 0.75 17.01 -19.18
CA PRO A 54 -0.29 15.96 -19.17
C PRO A 54 0.29 14.55 -19.36
N ASN A 55 1.36 14.39 -20.13
CA ASN A 55 2.01 13.09 -20.40
C ASN A 55 2.78 12.54 -19.17
N LEU A 56 3.07 13.36 -18.18
CA LEU A 56 3.70 12.98 -16.91
C LEU A 56 2.69 12.89 -15.77
N THR A 57 1.40 12.97 -16.12
CA THR A 57 0.27 12.78 -15.21
C THR A 57 -0.55 11.58 -15.67
N LEU A 58 -0.84 10.65 -14.76
CA LEU A 58 -1.64 9.47 -15.05
C LEU A 58 -2.83 9.41 -14.10
N ALA A 59 -4.04 9.32 -14.65
CA ALA A 59 -5.28 9.22 -13.91
C ALA A 59 -5.83 7.78 -13.91
N VAL A 60 -6.40 7.37 -12.80
CA VAL A 60 -7.13 6.11 -12.68
C VAL A 60 -8.41 6.31 -11.87
N VAL A 61 -9.36 5.39 -12.02
CA VAL A 61 -10.54 5.27 -11.16
C VAL A 61 -10.32 4.09 -10.24
N ASP A 62 -10.26 4.29 -8.92
CA ASP A 62 -9.89 3.21 -8.00
C ASP A 62 -10.66 3.16 -6.68
N HIS A 63 -11.06 4.28 -6.09
CA HIS A 63 -11.67 4.35 -4.74
C HIS A 63 -13.18 4.12 -4.75
N ASN A 64 -13.88 4.83 -5.62
CA ASN A 64 -15.35 4.86 -5.67
C ASN A 64 -15.94 3.86 -6.67
N ILE A 65 -15.11 3.14 -7.38
CA ILE A 65 -15.55 2.19 -8.40
C ILE A 65 -16.16 0.95 -7.75
N PRO A 66 -17.33 0.46 -8.24
CA PRO A 66 -17.89 -0.81 -7.79
C PRO A 66 -16.96 -1.98 -8.12
N THR A 67 -16.89 -2.94 -7.21
CA THR A 67 -16.20 -4.22 -7.41
C THR A 67 -17.15 -5.36 -7.81
N THR A 68 -18.43 -5.04 -7.97
CA THR A 68 -19.49 -5.91 -8.50
C THR A 68 -19.66 -5.70 -10.01
N ASP A 69 -20.70 -6.27 -10.59
CA ASP A 69 -21.03 -6.14 -12.01
C ASP A 69 -21.19 -4.65 -12.43
N ARG A 70 -20.25 -4.16 -13.21
CA ARG A 70 -20.19 -2.78 -13.70
C ARG A 70 -21.09 -2.50 -14.91
N SER A 71 -21.66 -3.53 -15.53
CA SER A 71 -22.59 -3.36 -16.65
C SER A 71 -23.88 -2.64 -16.23
N LYS A 72 -24.19 -2.66 -14.93
CA LYS A 72 -25.36 -1.98 -14.34
C LYS A 72 -25.10 -0.50 -14.01
N GLY A 73 -23.89 0.00 -14.26
CA GLY A 73 -23.50 1.37 -13.90
C GLY A 73 -23.07 1.50 -12.43
N ILE A 74 -23.09 2.73 -11.94
CA ILE A 74 -22.69 3.09 -10.57
C ILE A 74 -23.91 3.63 -9.84
N ASP A 75 -24.44 2.86 -8.90
CA ASP A 75 -25.69 3.21 -8.19
C ASP A 75 -25.50 4.38 -7.23
N ASP A 76 -24.37 4.42 -6.50
CA ASP A 76 -24.08 5.52 -5.60
C ASP A 76 -23.86 6.82 -6.37
N LYS A 77 -24.68 7.83 -6.06
CA LYS A 77 -24.70 9.10 -6.80
C LYS A 77 -23.39 9.87 -6.67
N ASP A 78 -22.82 9.91 -5.47
CA ASP A 78 -21.61 10.70 -5.21
C ASP A 78 -20.40 10.04 -5.87
N SER A 79 -20.28 8.74 -5.78
CA SER A 79 -19.27 7.94 -6.50
C SER A 79 -19.35 8.17 -8.02
N ARG A 80 -20.56 8.11 -8.58
CA ARG A 80 -20.78 8.35 -10.02
C ARG A 80 -20.35 9.76 -10.43
N ILE A 81 -20.75 10.79 -9.69
CA ILE A 81 -20.37 12.19 -9.97
C ILE A 81 -18.85 12.36 -9.94
N GLN A 82 -18.16 11.79 -8.98
CA GLN A 82 -16.70 11.92 -8.87
C GLN A 82 -15.99 11.25 -10.05
N ILE A 83 -16.42 10.06 -10.43
CA ILE A 83 -15.85 9.31 -11.57
C ILE A 83 -16.11 10.04 -12.90
N GLU A 84 -17.34 10.51 -13.15
CA GLU A 84 -17.68 11.28 -14.34
C GLU A 84 -16.93 12.62 -14.39
N THR A 85 -16.72 13.26 -13.24
CA THR A 85 -15.95 14.51 -13.13
C THR A 85 -14.48 14.27 -13.48
N LEU A 86 -13.87 13.17 -13.01
CA LEU A 86 -12.51 12.82 -13.39
C LEU A 86 -12.40 12.60 -14.91
N ASP A 87 -13.31 11.84 -15.52
CA ASP A 87 -13.32 11.59 -16.97
C ASP A 87 -13.42 12.91 -17.76
N LYS A 88 -14.34 13.80 -17.38
CA LYS A 88 -14.49 15.12 -17.98
C LYS A 88 -13.21 15.96 -17.85
N ASN A 89 -12.64 16.02 -16.66
CA ASN A 89 -11.41 16.79 -16.40
C ASN A 89 -10.22 16.25 -17.20
N CYS A 90 -10.04 14.94 -17.24
CA CYS A 90 -8.95 14.32 -18.00
C CYS A 90 -9.08 14.61 -19.50
N LYS A 91 -10.27 14.56 -20.06
CA LYS A 91 -10.54 14.95 -21.46
C LYS A 91 -10.23 16.41 -21.71
N GLU A 92 -10.67 17.31 -20.84
CA GLU A 92 -10.48 18.77 -20.97
C GLU A 92 -8.99 19.15 -20.89
N PHE A 93 -8.23 18.54 -19.97
CA PHE A 93 -6.84 18.90 -19.72
C PHE A 93 -5.83 17.99 -20.44
N GLY A 94 -6.29 17.04 -21.23
CA GLY A 94 -5.44 16.14 -22.02
C GLY A 94 -4.66 15.10 -21.19
N VAL A 95 -5.15 14.76 -19.98
CA VAL A 95 -4.52 13.77 -19.09
C VAL A 95 -4.98 12.37 -19.47
N GLN A 96 -4.05 11.41 -19.52
CA GLN A 96 -4.38 10.01 -19.76
C GLN A 96 -5.16 9.43 -18.57
N LEU A 97 -6.31 8.81 -18.85
CA LEU A 97 -7.17 8.16 -17.87
C LEU A 97 -7.35 6.67 -18.20
N PHE A 98 -7.17 5.80 -17.21
CA PHE A 98 -7.68 4.44 -17.22
C PHE A 98 -9.01 4.40 -16.46
N GLY A 99 -10.09 4.58 -17.23
CA GLY A 99 -11.46 4.69 -16.72
C GLY A 99 -12.09 3.33 -16.43
N VAL A 100 -13.38 3.36 -16.05
CA VAL A 100 -14.16 2.21 -15.55
C VAL A 100 -14.08 0.95 -16.42
N HIS A 101 -14.03 1.11 -17.74
CA HIS A 101 -14.04 0.00 -18.72
C HIS A 101 -12.68 -0.26 -19.36
N ASP A 102 -11.62 0.46 -18.95
CA ASP A 102 -10.25 0.17 -19.42
C ASP A 102 -9.72 -1.08 -18.69
N LYS A 103 -9.20 -2.03 -19.45
CA LYS A 103 -8.61 -3.25 -18.83
C LYS A 103 -7.40 -2.97 -17.95
N ARG A 104 -6.79 -1.79 -18.07
CA ARG A 104 -5.68 -1.33 -17.23
C ARG A 104 -6.15 -0.61 -15.97
N GLN A 105 -7.48 -0.44 -15.80
CA GLN A 105 -8.05 0.17 -14.61
C GLN A 105 -7.66 -0.65 -13.38
N GLY A 106 -7.40 0.03 -12.28
CA GLY A 106 -7.04 -0.58 -11.01
C GLY A 106 -6.58 0.46 -10.01
N ILE A 107 -6.08 -0.01 -8.90
CA ILE A 107 -5.56 0.82 -7.82
C ILE A 107 -4.33 1.59 -8.31
N VAL A 108 -4.32 2.89 -8.11
CA VAL A 108 -3.30 3.81 -8.64
C VAL A 108 -1.86 3.36 -8.33
N HIS A 109 -1.61 2.82 -7.13
CA HIS A 109 -0.29 2.34 -6.69
C HIS A 109 0.08 0.95 -7.22
N ILE A 110 -0.81 0.28 -7.93
CA ILE A 110 -0.55 -0.96 -8.67
C ILE A 110 -0.39 -0.61 -10.16
N VAL A 111 -1.27 0.22 -10.69
CA VAL A 111 -1.27 0.63 -12.10
C VAL A 111 0.01 1.37 -12.47
N GLY A 112 0.47 2.32 -11.65
CA GLY A 112 1.71 3.06 -11.91
C GLY A 112 2.92 2.15 -12.17
N PRO A 113 3.25 1.21 -11.29
CA PRO A 113 4.26 0.18 -11.52
C PRO A 113 3.99 -0.71 -12.74
N GLU A 114 2.79 -1.24 -12.88
CA GLU A 114 2.43 -2.13 -13.99
C GLU A 114 2.62 -1.49 -15.36
N GLN A 115 2.39 -0.20 -15.47
CA GLN A 115 2.59 0.54 -16.71
C GLN A 115 4.05 0.98 -16.93
N GLY A 116 4.94 0.84 -15.94
CA GLY A 116 6.29 1.39 -15.98
C GLY A 116 6.31 2.92 -15.85
N PHE A 117 5.22 3.51 -15.34
CA PHE A 117 5.14 4.92 -15.00
C PHE A 117 6.00 5.24 -13.77
N THR A 118 6.10 4.31 -12.83
CA THR A 118 7.01 4.34 -11.69
C THR A 118 8.41 3.95 -12.14
N GLN A 119 9.42 4.81 -11.92
CA GLN A 119 10.80 4.58 -12.35
C GLN A 119 11.79 4.99 -11.25
N PRO A 120 12.92 4.29 -11.11
CA PRO A 120 13.94 4.66 -10.12
C PRO A 120 14.43 6.10 -10.26
N GLY A 121 14.74 6.73 -9.15
CA GLY A 121 15.29 8.09 -9.09
C GLY A 121 14.28 9.21 -9.32
N THR A 122 13.01 8.91 -9.57
CA THR A 122 11.97 9.94 -9.81
C THR A 122 11.30 10.37 -8.51
N VAL A 123 10.83 11.62 -8.48
CA VAL A 123 9.89 12.13 -7.48
C VAL A 123 8.46 11.90 -7.97
N ILE A 124 7.68 11.12 -7.22
CA ILE A 124 6.30 10.74 -7.56
C ILE A 124 5.35 11.23 -6.47
N VAL A 125 4.28 11.90 -6.87
CA VAL A 125 3.25 12.34 -5.93
C VAL A 125 1.85 11.88 -6.36
N CYS A 126 0.97 11.76 -5.38
CA CYS A 126 -0.45 11.45 -5.56
C CYS A 126 -1.25 12.02 -4.39
N GLY A 127 -2.52 12.31 -4.60
CA GLY A 127 -3.44 12.69 -3.53
C GLY A 127 -3.85 11.53 -2.60
N ASP A 128 -2.99 10.53 -2.42
CA ASP A 128 -3.19 9.35 -1.57
C ASP A 128 -1.94 9.08 -0.72
N SER A 129 -2.15 8.75 0.55
CA SER A 129 -1.05 8.53 1.51
C SER A 129 -0.17 7.32 1.18
N HIS A 130 -0.71 6.28 0.50
CA HIS A 130 0.04 5.07 0.15
C HIS A 130 0.90 5.22 -1.11
N THR A 131 1.09 6.45 -1.59
CA THR A 131 2.05 6.78 -2.65
C THR A 131 3.48 6.30 -2.31
N ALA A 132 3.80 6.16 -1.03
CA ALA A 132 5.05 5.56 -0.57
C ALA A 132 5.34 4.16 -1.18
N THR A 133 4.31 3.44 -1.68
CA THR A 133 4.47 2.16 -2.41
C THR A 133 5.52 2.22 -3.51
N HIS A 134 5.59 3.34 -4.24
CA HIS A 134 6.51 3.52 -5.37
C HIS A 134 7.98 3.59 -4.95
N GLY A 135 8.25 3.81 -3.66
CA GLY A 135 9.60 3.75 -3.10
C GLY A 135 10.27 2.37 -3.19
N ALA A 136 9.49 1.31 -3.39
CA ALA A 136 9.99 -0.03 -3.71
C ALA A 136 10.85 -0.08 -4.98
N PHE A 137 10.67 0.90 -5.86
CA PHE A 137 11.42 1.07 -7.11
C PHE A 137 12.62 2.02 -6.97
N GLY A 138 12.88 2.55 -5.78
CA GLY A 138 13.87 3.60 -5.57
C GLY A 138 13.40 4.98 -6.06
N SER A 139 12.09 5.23 -6.02
CA SER A 139 11.48 6.54 -6.28
C SER A 139 11.21 7.26 -4.97
N LEU A 140 11.47 8.55 -4.86
CA LEU A 140 11.01 9.36 -3.74
C LEU A 140 9.51 9.65 -3.93
N ALA A 141 8.68 8.89 -3.24
CA ALA A 141 7.25 8.91 -3.48
C ALA A 141 6.44 9.16 -2.20
N PHE A 142 5.50 10.10 -2.24
CA PHE A 142 4.71 10.46 -1.06
C PHE A 142 3.37 11.11 -1.40
N GLY A 143 2.44 10.99 -0.46
CA GLY A 143 1.10 11.57 -0.55
C GLY A 143 1.12 13.09 -0.36
N ILE A 144 0.22 13.78 -1.07
CA ILE A 144 0.02 15.24 -1.01
C ILE A 144 -1.45 15.61 -0.83
N GLY A 145 -1.71 16.79 -0.30
CA GLY A 145 -3.07 17.32 -0.14
C GLY A 145 -3.66 17.85 -1.45
N THR A 146 -5.00 18.05 -1.49
CA THR A 146 -5.72 18.50 -2.68
C THR A 146 -5.20 19.82 -3.26
N SER A 147 -4.85 20.80 -2.43
CA SER A 147 -4.26 22.07 -2.87
C SER A 147 -2.85 21.90 -3.47
N GLU A 148 -2.09 20.92 -2.96
CA GLU A 148 -0.80 20.57 -3.53
C GLU A 148 -0.96 19.82 -4.86
N VAL A 149 -2.03 19.02 -5.04
CA VAL A 149 -2.37 18.40 -6.34
C VAL A 149 -2.56 19.47 -7.41
N GLU A 150 -3.33 20.53 -7.13
CA GLU A 150 -3.48 21.68 -8.04
C GLU A 150 -2.14 22.32 -8.38
N HIS A 151 -1.32 22.59 -7.34
CA HIS A 151 -0.03 23.21 -7.52
C HIS A 151 0.91 22.38 -8.42
N VAL A 152 0.99 21.09 -8.18
CA VAL A 152 1.82 20.18 -8.99
C VAL A 152 1.30 20.07 -10.42
N LEU A 153 0.00 19.97 -10.64
CA LEU A 153 -0.59 19.98 -11.99
C LEU A 153 -0.19 21.24 -12.78
N ALA A 154 -0.19 22.40 -12.10
CA ALA A 154 0.14 23.68 -12.71
C ALA A 154 1.64 23.88 -12.96
N THR A 155 2.52 23.35 -12.10
CA THR A 155 3.92 23.78 -12.02
C THR A 155 4.95 22.66 -12.12
N GLN A 156 4.59 21.41 -11.84
CA GLN A 156 5.51 20.28 -11.58
C GLN A 156 6.47 20.54 -10.41
N THR A 157 6.09 21.36 -9.47
CA THR A 157 6.91 21.62 -8.29
C THR A 157 6.09 21.50 -7.02
N LEU A 158 6.77 21.31 -5.89
CA LEU A 158 6.16 21.19 -4.59
C LEU A 158 7.03 21.82 -3.52
N VAL A 159 6.43 22.56 -2.61
CA VAL A 159 7.13 23.14 -1.46
C VAL A 159 7.22 22.10 -0.35
N GLN A 160 8.42 21.73 0.06
CA GLN A 160 8.66 20.70 1.07
C GLN A 160 9.82 21.11 2.01
N LYS A 161 9.89 20.48 3.18
CA LYS A 161 11.09 20.46 4.02
C LYS A 161 11.78 19.11 3.91
N LYS A 162 13.12 19.12 3.81
CA LYS A 162 13.90 17.87 3.75
C LYS A 162 13.69 17.07 5.04
N ALA A 163 13.29 15.84 4.91
CA ALA A 163 13.16 14.89 6.01
C ALA A 163 14.52 14.38 6.48
N LYS A 164 14.58 13.79 7.67
CA LYS A 164 15.75 13.08 8.17
C LYS A 164 15.84 11.68 7.56
N ASN A 165 17.04 11.10 7.61
CA ASN A 165 17.31 9.76 7.12
C ASN A 165 17.14 8.72 8.24
N PHE A 166 16.28 7.71 8.03
CA PHE A 166 16.12 6.59 8.95
C PHE A 166 16.37 5.28 8.19
N ARG A 167 17.23 4.42 8.70
CA ARG A 167 17.52 3.11 8.10
C ARG A 167 16.95 1.97 8.91
N VAL A 168 16.24 1.07 8.23
CA VAL A 168 15.75 -0.19 8.77
C VAL A 168 16.44 -1.33 8.05
N ASN A 169 17.35 -2.02 8.73
CA ASN A 169 18.04 -3.20 8.22
C ASN A 169 17.29 -4.45 8.65
N VAL A 170 16.94 -5.33 7.70
CA VAL A 170 16.41 -6.65 7.99
C VAL A 170 17.30 -7.69 7.32
N ASN A 171 17.97 -8.51 8.11
CA ASN A 171 18.89 -9.54 7.62
C ASN A 171 18.37 -10.94 7.91
N GLY A 172 18.85 -11.92 7.15
CA GLY A 172 18.48 -13.32 7.29
C GLY A 172 17.43 -13.76 6.28
N LYS A 173 16.69 -14.82 6.62
CA LYS A 173 15.66 -15.43 5.76
C LYS A 173 14.38 -15.63 6.53
N LEU A 174 13.25 -15.37 5.90
CA LEU A 174 11.94 -15.62 6.49
C LEU A 174 11.69 -17.13 6.61
N ALA A 175 11.08 -17.51 7.74
CA ALA A 175 10.55 -18.85 7.91
C ALA A 175 9.34 -19.07 6.98
N VAL A 176 9.02 -20.35 6.73
CA VAL A 176 7.86 -20.74 5.95
C VAL A 176 6.57 -20.15 6.58
N GLY A 177 5.72 -19.55 5.78
CA GLY A 177 4.48 -18.90 6.22
C GLY A 177 4.63 -17.45 6.70
N VAL A 178 5.83 -16.90 6.71
CA VAL A 178 6.09 -15.51 7.04
C VAL A 178 6.32 -14.72 5.76
N THR A 179 5.75 -13.53 5.67
CA THR A 179 5.77 -12.69 4.47
C THR A 179 6.25 -11.28 4.74
N SER A 180 6.40 -10.47 3.70
CA SER A 180 6.71 -9.04 3.82
C SER A 180 5.67 -8.26 4.63
N LYS A 181 4.41 -8.73 4.66
CA LYS A 181 3.36 -8.14 5.49
C LYS A 181 3.69 -8.30 6.99
N ASP A 182 4.15 -9.48 7.38
CA ASP A 182 4.56 -9.75 8.77
C ASP A 182 5.78 -8.91 9.13
N VAL A 183 6.75 -8.77 8.21
CA VAL A 183 7.94 -7.93 8.38
C VAL A 183 7.55 -6.48 8.68
N VAL A 184 6.70 -5.88 7.84
CA VAL A 184 6.33 -4.47 8.03
C VAL A 184 5.45 -4.26 9.26
N LEU A 185 4.58 -5.21 9.60
CA LEU A 185 3.80 -5.17 10.85
C LEU A 185 4.73 -5.26 12.07
N GLN A 186 5.76 -6.13 12.04
CA GLN A 186 6.76 -6.20 13.11
C GLN A 186 7.55 -4.89 13.24
N ILE A 187 7.94 -4.28 12.11
CA ILE A 187 8.63 -2.98 12.12
C ILE A 187 7.73 -1.92 12.78
N ILE A 188 6.47 -1.82 12.37
CA ILE A 188 5.52 -0.84 12.93
C ILE A 188 5.26 -1.12 14.41
N GLY A 189 5.13 -2.39 14.80
CA GLY A 189 4.99 -2.78 16.21
C GLY A 189 6.17 -2.33 17.07
N ASN A 190 7.40 -2.40 16.53
CA ASN A 190 8.62 -2.03 17.24
C ASN A 190 8.81 -0.52 17.38
N ILE A 191 8.51 0.25 16.31
CA ILE A 191 8.79 1.70 16.32
C ILE A 191 7.57 2.57 16.62
N GLY A 192 6.37 1.99 16.55
CA GLY A 192 5.09 2.70 16.73
C GLY A 192 4.67 3.50 15.49
N THR A 193 3.42 3.96 15.47
CA THR A 193 2.84 4.76 14.37
C THR A 193 3.42 6.17 14.25
N ALA A 194 4.17 6.64 15.22
CA ALA A 194 4.88 7.93 15.21
C ALA A 194 6.41 7.79 15.07
N GLY A 195 6.93 6.56 15.06
CA GLY A 195 8.38 6.31 15.10
C GLY A 195 9.17 6.79 13.89
N GLY A 196 8.49 6.95 12.76
CA GLY A 196 9.03 7.48 11.51
C GLY A 196 8.70 8.96 11.23
N THR A 197 8.03 9.65 12.17
CA THR A 197 7.62 11.05 11.94
C THR A 197 8.82 11.97 11.71
N GLY A 198 8.80 12.69 10.58
CA GLY A 198 9.91 13.56 10.16
C GLY A 198 11.04 12.84 9.43
N TYR A 199 10.88 11.54 9.14
CA TYR A 199 11.86 10.74 8.42
C TYR A 199 11.37 10.25 7.06
N VAL A 200 12.33 9.95 6.19
CA VAL A 200 12.22 8.99 5.09
C VAL A 200 12.92 7.72 5.54
N ILE A 201 12.26 6.56 5.40
CA ILE A 201 12.81 5.26 5.82
C ILE A 201 13.44 4.57 4.61
N GLU A 202 14.74 4.28 4.67
CA GLU A 202 15.42 3.38 3.75
C GLU A 202 15.45 1.97 4.33
N TYR A 203 14.82 1.02 3.61
CA TYR A 203 14.86 -0.39 3.97
C TYR A 203 16.02 -1.07 3.27
N ALA A 204 16.82 -1.80 4.04
CA ALA A 204 18.04 -2.46 3.58
C ALA A 204 18.25 -3.82 4.29
N GLY A 205 19.34 -4.49 3.94
CA GLY A 205 19.71 -5.80 4.49
C GLY A 205 19.45 -6.93 3.50
N SER A 206 19.96 -8.11 3.84
CA SER A 206 19.93 -9.28 2.95
C SER A 206 18.50 -9.73 2.65
N LEU A 207 17.59 -9.71 3.65
CA LEU A 207 16.18 -10.02 3.40
C LEU A 207 15.58 -9.08 2.37
N ILE A 208 15.72 -7.76 2.57
CA ILE A 208 15.11 -6.77 1.69
C ILE A 208 15.58 -6.92 0.24
N SER A 209 16.86 -7.22 0.05
CA SER A 209 17.45 -7.49 -1.26
C SER A 209 16.88 -8.76 -1.90
N ASP A 210 16.56 -9.78 -1.08
CA ASP A 210 16.02 -11.05 -1.56
C ASP A 210 14.52 -11.00 -1.91
N LEU A 211 13.77 -10.03 -1.38
CA LEU A 211 12.34 -9.86 -1.66
C LEU A 211 12.06 -9.65 -3.16
N SER A 212 10.90 -10.14 -3.60
CA SER A 212 10.32 -9.78 -4.90
C SER A 212 9.93 -8.31 -4.94
N VAL A 213 9.65 -7.79 -6.14
CA VAL A 213 9.19 -6.40 -6.31
C VAL A 213 7.88 -6.17 -5.58
N GLU A 214 6.95 -7.09 -5.67
CA GLU A 214 5.64 -7.05 -5.02
C GLU A 214 5.77 -7.03 -3.49
N ASN A 215 6.66 -7.84 -2.94
CA ASN A 215 6.93 -7.85 -1.50
C ASN A 215 7.60 -6.56 -1.02
N ARG A 216 8.50 -5.96 -1.81
CA ARG A 216 9.05 -4.61 -1.54
C ARG A 216 7.97 -3.54 -1.56
N MET A 217 7.01 -3.64 -2.48
CA MET A 217 5.87 -2.73 -2.55
C MET A 217 5.01 -2.82 -1.27
N THR A 218 4.81 -4.00 -0.71
CA THR A 218 4.10 -4.18 0.57
C THR A 218 4.79 -3.44 1.72
N ILE A 219 6.11 -3.54 1.83
CA ILE A 219 6.88 -2.83 2.87
C ILE A 219 6.78 -1.32 2.69
N CYS A 220 7.05 -0.82 1.49
CA CYS A 220 6.99 0.62 1.20
C CYS A 220 5.57 1.17 1.34
N ASN A 221 4.54 0.41 0.95
CA ASN A 221 3.14 0.79 1.10
C ASN A 221 2.79 1.15 2.55
N MET A 222 3.21 0.33 3.50
CA MET A 222 2.88 0.52 4.91
C MET A 222 3.85 1.42 5.68
N THR A 223 4.84 2.02 5.02
CA THR A 223 5.77 2.96 5.66
C THR A 223 5.07 4.17 6.28
N ILE A 224 3.99 4.64 5.65
CA ILE A 224 3.18 5.75 6.17
C ILE A 224 2.48 5.39 7.48
N GLU A 225 2.23 4.11 7.74
CA GLU A 225 1.63 3.64 8.99
C GLU A 225 2.60 3.72 10.18
N ALA A 226 3.89 3.84 9.91
CA ALA A 226 4.92 4.18 10.90
C ALA A 226 5.11 5.71 11.09
N GLY A 227 4.30 6.52 10.41
CA GLY A 227 4.37 7.98 10.44
C GLY A 227 5.45 8.61 9.55
N ALA A 228 6.18 7.81 8.77
CA ALA A 228 7.24 8.32 7.90
C ALA A 228 6.68 8.99 6.64
N ARG A 229 7.46 9.93 6.08
CA ARG A 229 7.08 10.66 4.86
C ARG A 229 7.07 9.78 3.62
N ALA A 230 8.06 8.90 3.50
CA ALA A 230 8.24 7.96 2.40
C ALA A 230 9.04 6.74 2.87
N GLY A 231 8.94 5.64 2.12
CA GLY A 231 9.82 4.48 2.22
C GLY A 231 10.63 4.34 0.94
N LEU A 232 11.86 3.91 1.03
CA LEU A 232 12.76 3.70 -0.10
C LEU A 232 13.45 2.34 -0.01
N ILE A 233 13.58 1.68 -1.16
CA ILE A 233 14.43 0.51 -1.33
C ILE A 233 15.34 0.79 -2.53
N GLN A 234 16.62 0.54 -2.37
CA GLN A 234 17.59 0.68 -3.45
C GLN A 234 17.19 -0.16 -4.67
N PRO A 235 17.11 0.44 -5.87
CA PRO A 235 16.78 -0.32 -7.09
C PRO A 235 17.93 -1.29 -7.44
N ASP A 236 17.55 -2.46 -7.92
CA ASP A 236 18.46 -3.53 -8.33
C ASP A 236 17.99 -4.20 -9.62
N GLN A 237 18.64 -5.29 -10.02
CA GLN A 237 18.32 -6.01 -11.24
C GLN A 237 16.86 -6.49 -11.28
N LYS A 238 16.25 -6.86 -10.13
CA LYS A 238 14.84 -7.28 -10.07
C LYS A 238 13.90 -6.14 -10.51
N ILE A 239 14.22 -4.90 -10.09
CA ILE A 239 13.46 -3.71 -10.52
C ILE A 239 13.65 -3.44 -12.01
N PHE A 240 14.88 -3.58 -12.54
CA PHE A 240 15.13 -3.36 -13.95
C PHE A 240 14.41 -4.40 -14.81
N ASP A 241 14.44 -5.68 -14.41
CA ASP A 241 13.72 -6.76 -15.10
C ASP A 241 12.21 -6.56 -15.05
N TYR A 242 11.66 -6.10 -13.91
CA TYR A 242 10.25 -5.79 -13.76
C TYR A 242 9.80 -4.67 -14.71
N LEU A 243 10.62 -3.62 -14.89
CA LEU A 243 10.30 -2.46 -15.72
C LEU A 243 10.53 -2.69 -17.21
N LYS A 244 11.37 -3.65 -17.57
CA LYS A 244 11.75 -3.89 -18.97
C LYS A 244 10.53 -4.22 -19.83
N GLY A 245 10.36 -3.44 -20.89
CA GLY A 245 9.29 -3.67 -21.87
C GLY A 245 7.89 -3.19 -21.45
N ARG A 246 7.73 -2.61 -20.25
CA ARG A 246 6.44 -2.03 -19.85
C ARG A 246 6.09 -0.81 -20.71
N PRO A 247 4.77 -0.51 -20.88
CA PRO A 247 4.31 0.48 -21.85
C PRO A 247 4.96 1.87 -21.73
N MET A 248 5.15 2.36 -20.48
CA MET A 248 5.66 3.69 -20.17
C MET A 248 7.13 3.70 -19.70
N SER A 249 7.78 2.54 -19.72
CA SER A 249 9.23 2.44 -19.46
C SER A 249 10.03 3.00 -20.63
N PRO A 250 11.26 3.49 -20.39
CA PRO A 250 12.18 3.88 -21.43
C PRO A 250 12.38 2.76 -22.47
N LYS A 251 12.62 3.12 -23.73
CA LYS A 251 12.75 2.16 -24.84
C LYS A 251 14.08 2.36 -25.55
N ASN A 252 14.58 1.28 -26.15
CA ASN A 252 15.79 1.29 -26.98
C ASN A 252 16.99 1.92 -26.23
N GLU A 253 17.73 2.83 -26.85
CA GLU A 253 18.89 3.52 -26.26
C GLU A 253 18.55 4.26 -24.95
N ASN A 254 17.32 4.76 -24.80
CA ASN A 254 16.90 5.41 -23.57
C ASN A 254 16.76 4.41 -22.40
N TRP A 255 16.47 3.14 -22.70
CA TRP A 255 16.48 2.09 -21.71
C TRP A 255 17.88 1.86 -21.13
N ASP A 256 18.88 1.75 -22.01
CA ASP A 256 20.26 1.49 -21.60
C ASP A 256 20.80 2.67 -20.76
N LYS A 257 20.54 3.90 -21.18
CA LYS A 257 20.89 5.12 -20.42
C LYS A 257 20.19 5.17 -19.06
N ALA A 258 18.91 4.79 -19.00
CA ALA A 258 18.15 4.75 -17.76
C ALA A 258 18.73 3.70 -16.80
N VAL A 259 19.06 2.50 -17.28
CA VAL A 259 19.66 1.46 -16.45
C VAL A 259 21.05 1.87 -15.94
N GLU A 260 21.87 2.53 -16.75
CA GLU A 260 23.15 3.09 -16.30
C GLU A 260 22.96 4.08 -15.16
N TYR A 261 22.01 5.01 -15.29
CA TYR A 261 21.67 5.96 -14.23
C TYR A 261 21.10 5.24 -12.99
N TRP A 262 20.15 4.33 -13.16
CA TRP A 262 19.52 3.61 -12.04
C TRP A 262 20.53 2.81 -11.20
N LYS A 263 21.60 2.29 -11.80
CA LYS A 263 22.69 1.61 -11.07
C LYS A 263 23.48 2.53 -10.15
N THR A 264 23.42 3.84 -10.34
CA THR A 264 24.04 4.85 -9.46
C THR A 264 23.20 5.15 -8.22
N LEU A 265 21.90 4.82 -8.25
CA LEU A 265 20.92 5.09 -7.21
C LEU A 265 21.06 4.08 -6.05
N LYS A 266 22.13 4.23 -5.29
CA LYS A 266 22.41 3.45 -4.09
C LYS A 266 23.01 4.35 -3.03
N THR A 267 22.74 4.03 -1.78
CA THR A 267 23.35 4.70 -0.64
C THR A 267 24.87 4.43 -0.64
N ASP A 268 25.65 5.47 -0.45
CA ASP A 268 27.11 5.35 -0.36
C ASP A 268 27.50 4.58 0.92
N SER A 269 28.61 3.83 0.87
CA SER A 269 29.05 2.96 1.98
C SER A 269 29.23 3.69 3.31
N ASP A 270 29.66 4.97 3.23
CA ASP A 270 29.97 5.78 4.39
C ASP A 270 28.84 6.81 4.71
N ALA A 271 27.67 6.68 4.06
CA ALA A 271 26.54 7.55 4.33
C ALA A 271 26.04 7.35 5.77
N LYS A 272 25.65 8.46 6.39
CA LYS A 272 25.16 8.48 7.77
C LYS A 272 23.65 8.61 7.80
N PHE A 273 23.02 7.88 8.70
CA PHE A 273 21.61 7.97 9.00
C PHE A 273 21.40 8.63 10.36
N ASP A 274 20.33 9.43 10.50
CA ASP A 274 19.97 10.04 11.77
C ASP A 274 19.44 9.03 12.78
N LYS A 275 18.88 7.90 12.26
CA LYS A 275 18.36 6.78 13.05
C LYS A 275 18.55 5.47 12.29
N GLU A 276 18.92 4.42 13.01
CA GLU A 276 19.02 3.06 12.47
C GLU A 276 18.42 2.04 13.42
N ILE A 277 17.79 1.00 12.87
CA ILE A 277 17.39 -0.22 13.58
C ILE A 277 17.76 -1.45 12.77
N ASN A 278 18.02 -2.54 13.47
CA ASN A 278 18.36 -3.83 12.88
C ASN A 278 17.37 -4.89 13.37
N LEU A 279 16.88 -5.71 12.45
CA LEU A 279 16.03 -6.86 12.74
C LEU A 279 16.62 -8.12 12.10
N THR A 280 16.36 -9.24 12.74
CA THR A 280 16.68 -10.58 12.26
C THR A 280 15.41 -11.22 11.69
N ALA A 281 15.46 -11.66 10.45
CA ALA A 281 14.28 -12.19 9.75
C ALA A 281 13.76 -13.49 10.40
N GLU A 282 14.65 -14.29 10.97
CA GLU A 282 14.32 -15.55 11.64
C GLU A 282 13.48 -15.34 12.92
N ASP A 283 13.54 -14.15 13.53
CA ASP A 283 12.75 -13.80 14.72
C ASP A 283 11.32 -13.36 14.37
N ILE A 284 11.04 -13.12 13.08
CA ILE A 284 9.72 -12.68 12.62
C ILE A 284 8.83 -13.90 12.41
N VAL A 285 7.64 -13.83 12.96
CA VAL A 285 6.60 -14.88 12.87
C VAL A 285 5.34 -14.30 12.23
N PRO A 286 4.34 -15.13 11.84
CA PRO A 286 3.07 -14.59 11.34
C PRO A 286 2.43 -13.64 12.36
N MET A 287 2.12 -12.42 11.92
CA MET A 287 1.67 -11.29 12.74
C MET A 287 0.19 -10.98 12.51
N VAL A 288 -0.47 -10.49 13.54
CA VAL A 288 -1.87 -10.07 13.52
C VAL A 288 -2.05 -8.79 14.33
N THR A 289 -2.80 -7.82 13.82
CA THR A 289 -3.21 -6.69 14.64
C THR A 289 -4.42 -7.08 15.49
N TRP A 290 -4.33 -6.85 16.81
CA TRP A 290 -5.41 -7.14 17.77
C TRP A 290 -6.28 -5.91 18.06
N GLY A 291 -5.73 -4.69 17.89
CA GLY A 291 -6.36 -3.44 18.26
C GLY A 291 -6.80 -2.58 17.07
N THR A 292 -6.85 -1.27 17.28
CA THR A 292 -7.36 -0.27 16.32
C THR A 292 -6.26 0.52 15.62
N SER A 293 -5.04 0.05 15.70
CA SER A 293 -3.87 0.67 15.07
C SER A 293 -2.93 -0.41 14.50
N PRO A 294 -2.20 -0.16 13.41
CA PRO A 294 -1.19 -1.10 12.91
C PRO A 294 -0.05 -1.41 13.89
N GLN A 295 0.19 -0.54 14.88
CA GLN A 295 1.15 -0.83 15.97
C GLN A 295 0.61 -1.79 17.04
N ASP A 296 -0.70 -2.00 17.08
CA ASP A 296 -1.35 -2.94 18.00
C ASP A 296 -1.25 -4.35 17.43
N VAL A 297 -0.04 -4.84 17.28
CA VAL A 297 0.31 -6.10 16.61
C VAL A 297 0.92 -7.09 17.59
N VAL A 298 0.61 -8.37 17.41
CA VAL A 298 1.18 -9.49 18.15
C VAL A 298 1.39 -10.68 17.21
N SER A 299 2.20 -11.65 17.64
CA SER A 299 2.32 -12.96 17.00
C SER A 299 0.98 -13.70 16.99
N ILE A 300 0.74 -14.52 15.96
CA ILE A 300 -0.42 -15.42 15.90
C ILE A 300 -0.48 -16.39 17.09
N ASP A 301 0.67 -16.74 17.65
CA ASP A 301 0.77 -17.60 18.84
C ASP A 301 0.58 -16.82 20.16
N GLY A 302 0.43 -15.50 20.07
CA GLY A 302 0.29 -14.63 21.24
C GLY A 302 -1.14 -14.52 21.78
N LYS A 303 -1.29 -13.56 22.68
CA LYS A 303 -2.56 -13.22 23.33
C LYS A 303 -2.85 -11.74 23.17
N VAL A 304 -4.10 -11.38 23.27
CA VAL A 304 -4.57 -10.00 23.41
C VAL A 304 -3.96 -9.39 24.66
N PRO A 305 -3.28 -8.21 24.57
CA PRO A 305 -2.63 -7.60 25.71
C PRO A 305 -3.60 -7.29 26.87
N ASN A 306 -3.09 -7.46 28.10
CA ASN A 306 -3.81 -7.10 29.29
C ASN A 306 -3.36 -5.71 29.77
N PRO A 307 -4.26 -4.71 29.84
CA PRO A 307 -3.92 -3.35 30.25
C PRO A 307 -3.38 -3.28 31.68
N GLU A 308 -3.69 -4.24 32.56
CA GLU A 308 -3.14 -4.29 33.92
C GLU A 308 -1.64 -4.60 33.97
N ASN A 309 -1.08 -5.14 32.87
CA ASN A 309 0.36 -5.39 32.73
C ASN A 309 1.13 -4.19 32.15
N GLU A 310 0.42 -3.10 31.77
CA GLU A 310 1.04 -1.91 31.19
C GLU A 310 1.30 -0.86 32.26
N SER A 311 2.53 -0.38 32.33
CA SER A 311 2.97 0.62 33.29
C SER A 311 2.77 2.07 32.82
N ASP A 312 2.76 2.28 31.51
CA ASP A 312 2.50 3.59 30.90
C ASP A 312 0.99 3.85 30.86
N ALA A 313 0.55 4.93 31.51
CA ALA A 313 -0.86 5.25 31.65
C ALA A 313 -1.55 5.57 30.30
N ASP A 314 -0.85 6.23 29.39
CA ASP A 314 -1.41 6.57 28.07
C ASP A 314 -1.53 5.30 27.21
N ARG A 315 -0.55 4.42 27.29
CA ARG A 315 -0.59 3.12 26.60
C ARG A 315 -1.69 2.23 27.19
N LYS A 316 -1.84 2.17 28.54
CA LYS A 316 -2.93 1.46 29.21
C LYS A 316 -4.29 1.93 28.72
N ASN A 317 -4.55 3.24 28.72
CA ASN A 317 -5.80 3.83 28.23
C ASN A 317 -6.04 3.49 26.73
N SER A 318 -5.00 3.50 25.93
CA SER A 318 -5.07 3.13 24.51
C SER A 318 -5.47 1.66 24.32
N ILE A 319 -4.90 0.75 25.12
CA ILE A 319 -5.24 -0.68 25.12
C ILE A 319 -6.71 -0.87 25.51
N GLU A 320 -7.16 -0.26 26.61
CA GLU A 320 -8.55 -0.35 27.09
C GLU A 320 -9.55 0.15 26.02
N ARG A 321 -9.25 1.27 25.37
CA ARG A 321 -10.07 1.80 24.27
C ARG A 321 -10.13 0.83 23.10
N SER A 322 -8.99 0.29 22.68
CA SER A 322 -8.91 -0.68 21.58
C SER A 322 -9.68 -1.95 21.89
N LEU A 323 -9.54 -2.50 23.10
CA LEU A 323 -10.28 -3.68 23.57
C LEU A 323 -11.80 -3.45 23.52
N LYS A 324 -12.25 -2.31 24.04
CA LYS A 324 -13.66 -1.92 24.01
C LYS A 324 -14.22 -1.83 22.60
N TYR A 325 -13.50 -1.18 21.68
CA TYR A 325 -13.94 -1.07 20.29
C TYR A 325 -13.95 -2.42 19.59
N MET A 326 -12.84 -3.16 19.72
CA MET A 326 -12.68 -4.48 19.10
C MET A 326 -13.56 -5.54 19.77
N GLY A 327 -14.12 -5.28 20.96
CA GLY A 327 -14.90 -6.23 21.73
C GLY A 327 -14.11 -7.50 22.03
N LEU A 328 -12.91 -7.31 22.56
CA LEU A 328 -11.99 -8.36 22.97
C LEU A 328 -11.76 -8.27 24.46
N GLU A 329 -11.60 -9.43 25.09
CA GLU A 329 -11.18 -9.52 26.48
C GLU A 329 -9.64 -9.68 26.56
N PRO A 330 -8.99 -9.13 27.60
CA PRO A 330 -7.57 -9.36 27.82
C PRO A 330 -7.23 -10.85 27.92
N ASP A 331 -6.00 -11.20 27.58
CA ASP A 331 -5.43 -12.55 27.70
C ASP A 331 -6.08 -13.64 26.80
N ILE A 332 -7.08 -13.30 25.97
CA ILE A 332 -7.61 -14.24 24.97
C ILE A 332 -6.50 -14.57 23.96
N ALA A 333 -6.34 -15.86 23.64
CA ALA A 333 -5.45 -16.28 22.58
C ALA A 333 -5.92 -15.74 21.22
N ILE A 334 -5.00 -15.24 20.42
CA ILE A 334 -5.34 -14.68 19.09
C ILE A 334 -6.10 -15.69 18.23
N LYS A 335 -5.73 -16.96 18.31
CA LYS A 335 -6.39 -18.06 17.58
C LYS A 335 -7.83 -18.34 18.01
N ASP A 336 -8.27 -17.83 19.14
CA ASP A 336 -9.66 -17.99 19.62
C ASP A 336 -10.60 -16.88 19.10
N ILE A 337 -10.05 -15.87 18.42
CA ILE A 337 -10.81 -14.74 17.89
C ILE A 337 -11.54 -15.16 16.61
N LYS A 338 -12.86 -15.30 16.69
CA LYS A 338 -13.74 -15.62 15.56
C LYS A 338 -13.80 -14.45 14.59
N ILE A 339 -13.92 -14.74 13.30
CA ILE A 339 -14.09 -13.75 12.24
C ILE A 339 -15.40 -13.99 11.47
N ASP A 340 -15.98 -12.92 10.95
CA ASP A 340 -17.20 -12.94 10.14
C ASP A 340 -16.89 -12.76 8.67
N THR A 341 -15.84 -12.00 8.35
CA THR A 341 -15.48 -11.60 7.00
C THR A 341 -13.97 -11.78 6.74
N VAL A 342 -13.62 -12.12 5.50
CA VAL A 342 -12.24 -12.11 4.99
C VAL A 342 -12.17 -11.23 3.75
N PHE A 343 -11.22 -10.30 3.76
CA PHE A 343 -10.91 -9.45 2.63
C PHE A 343 -9.45 -9.64 2.18
N ILE A 344 -9.25 -10.07 0.93
CA ILE A 344 -7.94 -10.15 0.28
C ILE A 344 -7.94 -9.20 -0.92
N GLY A 345 -7.07 -8.19 -0.88
CA GLY A 345 -7.00 -7.11 -1.86
C GLY A 345 -6.22 -5.91 -1.36
N SER A 346 -6.59 -4.71 -1.81
CA SER A 346 -5.93 -3.45 -1.47
C SER A 346 -4.63 -3.20 -2.25
N CYS A 347 -4.15 -1.95 -2.26
CA CYS A 347 -2.82 -1.60 -2.78
C CYS A 347 -1.68 -2.33 -2.05
N THR A 348 -1.92 -2.81 -0.84
CA THR A 348 -0.95 -3.53 -0.03
C THR A 348 -0.74 -4.95 -0.53
N ASN A 349 -1.82 -5.71 -0.74
CA ASN A 349 -1.78 -7.15 -1.07
C ASN A 349 -2.87 -7.56 -2.07
N GLY A 350 -3.01 -6.83 -3.17
CA GLY A 350 -3.91 -7.16 -4.27
C GLY A 350 -3.16 -7.50 -5.58
N ARG A 351 -1.87 -7.82 -5.52
CA ARG A 351 -1.04 -8.14 -6.68
C ARG A 351 -1.02 -9.63 -6.96
N ILE A 352 -0.50 -10.04 -8.11
CA ILE A 352 -0.56 -11.44 -8.54
C ILE A 352 0.12 -12.42 -7.57
N GLU A 353 1.25 -12.03 -6.94
CA GLU A 353 1.94 -12.87 -5.96
C GLU A 353 1.11 -13.08 -4.70
N ASP A 354 0.43 -12.02 -4.23
CA ASP A 354 -0.49 -12.08 -3.08
C ASP A 354 -1.64 -13.06 -3.33
N LEU A 355 -2.20 -13.04 -4.55
CA LEU A 355 -3.27 -13.95 -4.95
C LEU A 355 -2.77 -15.39 -5.07
N ARG A 356 -1.57 -15.61 -5.62
CA ARG A 356 -0.95 -16.94 -5.69
C ARG A 356 -0.74 -17.54 -4.29
N GLU A 357 -0.22 -16.72 -3.34
CA GLU A 357 -0.03 -17.13 -1.94
C GLU A 357 -1.35 -17.58 -1.32
N ALA A 358 -2.39 -16.76 -1.38
CA ALA A 358 -3.70 -17.10 -0.84
C ALA A 358 -4.32 -18.34 -1.52
N ALA A 359 -4.20 -18.45 -2.84
CA ALA A 359 -4.71 -19.59 -3.60
C ALA A 359 -4.01 -20.89 -3.23
N GLN A 360 -2.71 -20.87 -2.96
CA GLN A 360 -1.97 -22.06 -2.52
C GLN A 360 -2.52 -22.60 -1.20
N ILE A 361 -2.87 -21.73 -0.26
CA ILE A 361 -3.46 -22.12 1.04
C ILE A 361 -4.88 -22.66 0.86
N LEU A 362 -5.67 -22.09 -0.06
CA LEU A 362 -7.07 -22.43 -0.30
C LEU A 362 -7.29 -23.64 -1.20
N LYS A 363 -6.24 -24.10 -1.89
CA LYS A 363 -6.35 -25.23 -2.83
C LYS A 363 -6.95 -26.45 -2.14
N ASP A 364 -8.00 -27.00 -2.75
CA ASP A 364 -8.76 -28.17 -2.27
C ASP A 364 -9.41 -28.00 -0.88
N LYS A 365 -9.54 -26.77 -0.41
CA LYS A 365 -10.17 -26.43 0.87
C LYS A 365 -11.37 -25.51 0.67
N LYS A 366 -12.21 -25.43 1.68
CA LYS A 366 -13.39 -24.56 1.74
C LYS A 366 -13.28 -23.59 2.91
N LYS A 367 -13.78 -22.37 2.71
CA LYS A 367 -13.97 -21.45 3.84
C LYS A 367 -15.03 -21.99 4.81
N ALA A 368 -14.96 -21.58 6.05
CA ALA A 368 -16.01 -21.85 7.05
C ALA A 368 -17.35 -21.27 6.56
N ALA A 369 -18.44 -22.00 6.80
CA ALA A 369 -19.75 -21.68 6.24
C ALA A 369 -20.27 -20.29 6.64
N HIS A 370 -19.96 -19.82 7.84
CA HIS A 370 -20.41 -18.52 8.37
C HIS A 370 -19.57 -17.34 7.88
N VAL A 371 -18.38 -17.59 7.34
CA VAL A 371 -17.47 -16.52 6.91
C VAL A 371 -17.89 -15.99 5.52
N HIS A 372 -18.06 -14.70 5.40
CA HIS A 372 -18.13 -14.01 4.12
C HIS A 372 -16.72 -13.69 3.63
N ALA A 373 -16.34 -14.11 2.43
CA ALA A 373 -14.98 -13.95 1.95
C ALA A 373 -14.96 -13.43 0.52
N MET A 374 -14.08 -12.43 0.28
CA MET A 374 -13.92 -11.82 -1.05
C MET A 374 -12.45 -11.64 -1.42
N ILE A 375 -12.20 -11.80 -2.72
CA ILE A 375 -10.93 -11.50 -3.39
C ILE A 375 -11.16 -10.33 -4.33
N VAL A 376 -10.35 -9.27 -4.18
CA VAL A 376 -10.39 -8.10 -5.04
C VAL A 376 -9.01 -7.90 -5.68
N PRO A 377 -8.85 -8.27 -6.97
CA PRO A 377 -7.60 -8.00 -7.69
C PRO A 377 -7.28 -6.52 -7.71
N GLY A 378 -6.01 -6.17 -7.65
CA GLY A 378 -5.59 -4.78 -7.58
C GLY A 378 -5.71 -4.00 -8.90
N SER A 379 -5.73 -4.71 -10.03
CA SER A 379 -5.93 -4.12 -11.37
C SER A 379 -6.61 -5.12 -12.31
N GLY A 380 -7.12 -4.62 -13.43
CA GLY A 380 -7.66 -5.48 -14.49
C GLY A 380 -6.60 -6.40 -15.11
N LEU A 381 -5.34 -5.97 -15.14
CA LEU A 381 -4.23 -6.81 -15.62
C LEU A 381 -3.91 -7.94 -14.63
N VAL A 382 -3.92 -7.65 -13.33
CA VAL A 382 -3.80 -8.70 -12.29
C VAL A 382 -4.96 -9.68 -12.39
N LYS A 383 -6.19 -9.19 -12.58
CA LYS A 383 -7.38 -10.02 -12.74
C LYS A 383 -7.24 -10.95 -13.94
N GLU A 384 -6.90 -10.41 -15.10
CA GLU A 384 -6.69 -11.17 -16.34
C GLU A 384 -5.63 -12.27 -16.13
N GLN A 385 -4.50 -11.92 -15.53
CA GLN A 385 -3.43 -12.88 -15.24
C GLN A 385 -3.88 -13.97 -14.27
N ALA A 386 -4.56 -13.60 -13.19
CA ALA A 386 -5.08 -14.57 -12.22
C ALA A 386 -6.08 -15.56 -12.84
N GLU A 387 -6.94 -15.07 -13.74
CA GLU A 387 -7.89 -15.91 -14.48
C GLU A 387 -7.17 -16.85 -15.49
N GLN A 388 -6.12 -16.36 -16.17
CA GLN A 388 -5.29 -17.19 -17.05
C GLN A 388 -4.56 -18.30 -16.28
N GLU A 389 -4.14 -18.02 -15.05
CA GLU A 389 -3.52 -19.00 -14.14
C GLU A 389 -4.54 -19.92 -13.44
N GLY A 390 -5.85 -19.63 -13.56
CA GLY A 390 -6.93 -20.39 -12.95
C GLY A 390 -7.10 -20.16 -11.44
N LEU A 391 -6.53 -19.07 -10.90
CA LEU A 391 -6.63 -18.73 -9.48
C LEU A 391 -8.08 -18.37 -9.09
N ASP A 392 -8.82 -17.72 -9.98
CA ASP A 392 -10.25 -17.44 -9.83
C ASP A 392 -11.06 -18.69 -9.51
N LYS A 393 -10.79 -19.81 -10.20
CA LYS A 393 -11.47 -21.10 -9.99
C LYS A 393 -11.17 -21.68 -8.61
N ILE A 394 -9.94 -21.52 -8.11
CA ILE A 394 -9.56 -21.93 -6.76
C ILE A 394 -10.36 -21.12 -5.73
N PHE A 395 -10.41 -19.80 -5.87
CA PHE A 395 -11.14 -18.92 -4.94
C PHE A 395 -12.65 -19.19 -4.96
N ILE A 396 -13.25 -19.27 -6.13
CA ILE A 396 -14.69 -19.59 -6.29
C ILE A 396 -14.99 -20.96 -5.71
N SER A 397 -14.14 -21.95 -6.01
CA SER A 397 -14.27 -23.29 -5.44
C SER A 397 -14.17 -23.29 -3.92
N ALA A 398 -13.29 -22.48 -3.33
CA ALA A 398 -13.17 -22.32 -1.89
C ALA A 398 -14.35 -21.56 -1.26
N GLY A 399 -15.23 -20.94 -2.06
CA GLY A 399 -16.42 -20.22 -1.63
C GLY A 399 -16.21 -18.71 -1.45
N PHE A 400 -15.13 -18.16 -2.03
CA PHE A 400 -14.89 -16.73 -2.07
C PHE A 400 -15.64 -16.06 -3.24
N GLU A 401 -16.01 -14.82 -3.05
CA GLU A 401 -16.48 -13.98 -4.14
C GLU A 401 -15.27 -13.45 -4.93
N TRP A 402 -15.26 -13.67 -6.25
CA TRP A 402 -14.30 -13.11 -7.18
C TRP A 402 -14.81 -11.77 -7.71
N ARG A 403 -14.11 -10.69 -7.39
CA ARG A 403 -14.58 -9.33 -7.59
C ARG A 403 -13.90 -8.64 -8.77
N GLU A 404 -14.45 -7.49 -9.18
CA GLU A 404 -13.81 -6.57 -10.10
C GLU A 404 -12.74 -5.73 -9.39
N PRO A 405 -11.67 -5.25 -10.13
CA PRO A 405 -10.55 -4.55 -9.54
C PRO A 405 -10.92 -3.19 -8.90
N GLY A 406 -10.31 -2.86 -7.77
CA GLY A 406 -10.50 -1.57 -7.09
C GLY A 406 -10.04 -1.59 -5.63
N CYS A 407 -10.15 -0.46 -4.94
CA CYS A 407 -9.79 -0.34 -3.54
C CYS A 407 -10.75 -1.10 -2.59
N SER A 408 -12.03 -1.28 -2.99
CA SER A 408 -13.02 -2.07 -2.25
C SER A 408 -13.11 -1.66 -0.76
N MET A 409 -13.06 -2.64 0.14
CA MET A 409 -13.14 -2.43 1.58
C MET A 409 -11.94 -1.66 2.17
N CYS A 410 -10.84 -1.46 1.44
CA CYS A 410 -9.67 -0.78 2.02
C CYS A 410 -10.00 0.59 2.62
N LEU A 411 -10.90 1.34 2.00
CA LEU A 411 -11.37 2.65 2.45
C LEU A 411 -12.89 2.71 2.69
N ALA A 412 -13.62 1.70 2.27
CA ALA A 412 -15.09 1.62 2.38
C ALA A 412 -15.84 2.83 1.75
N MET A 413 -15.31 3.38 0.65
CA MET A 413 -15.94 4.46 -0.10
C MET A 413 -16.94 3.97 -1.14
N ASN A 414 -17.05 2.66 -1.35
CA ASN A 414 -18.01 1.98 -2.21
C ASN A 414 -18.98 1.12 -1.40
N ALA A 415 -19.69 0.19 -2.05
CA ALA A 415 -20.66 -0.68 -1.40
C ALA A 415 -20.03 -1.74 -0.47
N ASP A 416 -18.74 -2.03 -0.63
CA ASP A 416 -18.03 -3.04 0.16
C ASP A 416 -17.67 -2.46 1.54
N LYS A 417 -18.49 -2.74 2.53
CA LYS A 417 -18.36 -2.22 3.91
C LYS A 417 -18.69 -3.28 4.94
N LEU A 418 -17.95 -3.28 6.05
CA LEU A 418 -18.31 -4.05 7.23
C LEU A 418 -19.54 -3.46 7.91
N LYS A 419 -20.38 -4.32 8.43
CA LYS A 419 -21.46 -3.95 9.35
C LYS A 419 -20.92 -3.65 10.74
N PRO A 420 -21.66 -2.88 11.57
CA PRO A 420 -21.25 -2.64 12.95
C PRO A 420 -21.00 -3.96 13.71
N LYS A 421 -19.83 -4.03 14.36
CA LYS A 421 -19.31 -5.19 15.12
C LYS A 421 -18.86 -6.38 14.27
N GLU A 422 -19.06 -6.37 12.96
CA GLU A 422 -18.54 -7.39 12.07
C GLU A 422 -17.01 -7.38 12.08
N ARG A 423 -16.40 -8.57 12.19
CA ARG A 423 -14.96 -8.75 12.37
C ARG A 423 -14.34 -9.32 11.11
N CYS A 424 -13.31 -8.63 10.61
CA CYS A 424 -12.64 -8.97 9.36
C CYS A 424 -11.17 -9.30 9.56
N ALA A 425 -10.71 -10.42 9.00
CA ALA A 425 -9.31 -10.63 8.71
C ALA A 425 -9.00 -10.04 7.32
N SER A 426 -8.11 -9.05 7.26
CA SER A 426 -7.95 -8.19 6.11
C SER A 426 -6.50 -8.00 5.70
N THR A 427 -6.22 -8.06 4.41
CA THR A 427 -4.89 -7.74 3.86
C THR A 427 -4.70 -6.24 3.57
N SER A 428 -5.63 -5.38 3.97
CA SER A 428 -5.47 -3.93 3.86
C SER A 428 -4.32 -3.39 4.72
N ASN A 429 -4.12 -2.09 4.72
CA ASN A 429 -3.00 -1.42 5.38
C ASN A 429 -3.39 -0.72 6.68
N ARG A 430 -4.65 -0.40 6.89
CA ARG A 430 -5.17 0.35 8.05
C ARG A 430 -6.36 -0.33 8.69
N ASN A 431 -6.42 -0.25 10.02
CA ASN A 431 -7.49 -0.84 10.83
C ASN A 431 -8.02 0.08 11.92
N PHE A 432 -7.87 1.41 11.79
CA PHE A 432 -8.44 2.34 12.75
C PHE A 432 -9.98 2.28 12.75
N GLU A 433 -10.60 2.77 13.82
CA GLU A 433 -12.03 2.75 14.03
C GLU A 433 -12.82 3.24 12.82
N GLY A 434 -13.68 2.40 12.28
CA GLY A 434 -14.54 2.73 11.14
C GLY A 434 -13.88 2.65 9.76
N ARG A 435 -12.62 2.30 9.62
CA ARG A 435 -11.88 2.30 8.34
C ARG A 435 -12.56 1.47 7.25
N GLN A 436 -12.99 0.26 7.57
CA GLN A 436 -13.66 -0.64 6.63
C GLN A 436 -15.19 -0.64 6.76
N GLY A 437 -15.74 0.35 7.47
CA GLY A 437 -17.17 0.52 7.74
C GLY A 437 -17.41 0.93 9.18
N ARG A 438 -18.43 1.74 9.42
CA ARG A 438 -18.75 2.28 10.76
C ARG A 438 -18.96 1.15 11.76
N GLY A 439 -18.13 1.11 12.82
CA GLY A 439 -18.18 0.09 13.86
C GLY A 439 -17.65 -1.29 13.44
N GLY A 440 -17.09 -1.40 12.23
CA GLY A 440 -16.39 -2.61 11.77
C GLY A 440 -15.07 -2.83 12.53
N ARG A 441 -14.67 -4.09 12.69
CA ARG A 441 -13.52 -4.53 13.47
C ARG A 441 -12.53 -5.25 12.56
N THR A 442 -11.38 -4.65 12.34
CA THR A 442 -10.42 -5.16 11.35
C THR A 442 -9.13 -5.64 12.00
N HIS A 443 -8.72 -6.86 11.66
CA HIS A 443 -7.41 -7.42 11.95
C HIS A 443 -6.58 -7.45 10.67
N LEU A 444 -5.43 -6.77 10.66
CA LEU A 444 -4.49 -6.81 9.54
C LEU A 444 -3.68 -8.09 9.61
N VAL A 445 -3.62 -8.78 8.47
CA VAL A 445 -2.92 -10.07 8.31
C VAL A 445 -2.30 -10.16 6.92
N SER A 446 -1.40 -11.13 6.71
CA SER A 446 -0.89 -11.48 5.38
C SER A 446 -1.94 -12.23 4.52
N PRO A 447 -1.76 -12.31 3.18
CA PRO A 447 -2.68 -13.05 2.31
C PRO A 447 -2.89 -14.50 2.73
N GLY A 448 -1.80 -15.20 3.07
CA GLY A 448 -1.87 -16.59 3.56
C GLY A 448 -2.60 -16.70 4.89
N MET A 449 -2.38 -15.78 5.82
CA MET A 449 -3.09 -15.71 7.10
C MET A 449 -4.59 -15.41 6.92
N ALA A 450 -4.95 -14.54 5.98
CA ALA A 450 -6.35 -14.28 5.63
C ALA A 450 -7.04 -15.54 5.06
N ALA A 451 -6.34 -16.28 4.19
CA ALA A 451 -6.82 -17.55 3.65
C ALA A 451 -7.00 -18.62 4.76
N ALA A 452 -6.02 -18.75 5.67
CA ALA A 452 -6.10 -19.65 6.82
C ALA A 452 -7.28 -19.28 7.73
N ALA A 453 -7.47 -18.00 8.00
CA ALA A 453 -8.59 -17.50 8.81
C ALA A 453 -9.95 -17.79 8.15
N ALA A 454 -10.05 -17.70 6.82
CA ALA A 454 -11.27 -18.08 6.10
C ALA A 454 -11.63 -19.56 6.27
N ILE A 455 -10.64 -20.46 6.22
CA ILE A 455 -10.83 -21.90 6.39
C ILE A 455 -11.26 -22.21 7.83
N ALA A 456 -10.56 -21.65 8.82
CA ALA A 456 -10.81 -21.93 10.23
C ALA A 456 -12.08 -21.27 10.78
N GLY A 457 -12.49 -20.11 10.25
CA GLY A 457 -13.56 -19.27 10.80
C GLY A 457 -13.15 -18.46 12.03
N ASN A 458 -11.88 -18.44 12.35
CA ASN A 458 -11.19 -17.66 13.39
C ASN A 458 -9.80 -17.30 12.87
N LEU A 459 -9.11 -16.38 13.53
CA LEU A 459 -7.71 -16.14 13.24
C LEU A 459 -6.92 -17.44 13.43
N ASP A 460 -6.16 -17.86 12.44
CA ASP A 460 -5.41 -19.12 12.52
C ASP A 460 -4.03 -19.00 11.85
N ASP A 461 -3.17 -19.92 12.21
CA ASP A 461 -1.79 -19.98 11.79
C ASP A 461 -1.65 -20.59 10.40
N VAL A 462 -1.20 -19.79 9.44
CA VAL A 462 -1.00 -20.22 8.05
C VAL A 462 -0.05 -21.41 7.92
N ARG A 463 0.91 -21.56 8.86
CA ARG A 463 1.89 -22.66 8.87
C ARG A 463 1.25 -24.05 8.95
N LYS A 464 0.02 -24.15 9.48
CA LYS A 464 -0.75 -25.40 9.50
C LYS A 464 -1.27 -25.84 8.14
N TYR A 465 -1.31 -24.94 7.18
CA TYR A 465 -1.92 -25.14 5.85
C TYR A 465 -0.89 -25.21 4.73
N GLN A 466 0.37 -25.09 5.06
CA GLN A 466 1.49 -25.25 4.11
C GLN A 466 1.92 -26.72 4.12
N ASN A 467 1.85 -27.36 2.97
CA ASN A 467 2.31 -28.75 2.73
C ASN A 467 3.79 -28.75 2.39
#